data_f594429bb0a0fedd70aeb306832f682b
#
_entry.id   f594429bb0a0fedd70aeb306832f682b
#
_cell.length_a   1.000
_cell.length_b   1.000
_cell.length_c   1.000
_cell.angle_alpha   90.00
_cell.angle_beta   90.00
_cell.angle_gamma   90.00
#
_symmetry.space_group_name_H-M   'P 1'
#
loop_
_entity.id
_entity.type
_entity.pdbx_description
1 polymer ?
#
loop_
_entity_poly.entity_id
_entity_poly.type
_entity_poly.pdbx_seq_one_letter_code
_entity_poly.pdbx_strand_id
1 'polypeptide(L)'
;MKKFTTTLAASLLGASMLTGAAYAATVAAGDTLAADQTFTYRVLDEHSSVDPQIVEDVSGSDIVRDLFEGLMNQDADGNLIPGVATGFTTNDEKNVYTFTLRSDAKWSNGDPVTAGDFVYAWRRLVDPETASPYSWFGELMSIEGVGAILAGEAATDTLGITAVDDHTLEVRLTASLPYFALMTTHSSTFPTPQAVVEEFGDDWTKPENIVSNGAYVLTEHVPNERSVRERNPMYWNNSETVLEKVVALVINDDNTAFTRWEAGELDRTEIPSGQYPRLAEQYPTEALSFPRLCSYYYTFNLSDNGPEAFQDVRVRQALSYALDRSIITDKVLQGGQFQAYTFTPGATAGFEVPSVPYATMTQEERDAAAVELLAEAGYGAENPLTFDMLYNTSEGHKKIAIAMSQMWKQKLGVTAVLANMEWKTFLETRGNQDFQLARGAWCGDYNEASTFLDLLTSQSGYNDGKFANDEVDALMNEAKTLTDATANYTRVEQILADEMPIIPVYHYTAVFMLSERVKNWPVENVEQNWYSRDLYIAE
;
A
#
# COMPACT_ATOMS: atom_id res chain seq x y z
N MET A 1 -67.51 -8.37 -22.83
CA MET A 1 -66.94 -7.71 -21.63
C MET A 1 -65.74 -8.54 -21.16
N LYS A 2 -64.53 -8.17 -21.57
CA LYS A 2 -63.26 -8.77 -21.12
C LYS A 2 -62.64 -7.83 -20.10
N LYS A 3 -62.47 -8.34 -18.87
CA LYS A 3 -61.80 -7.61 -17.80
C LYS A 3 -60.29 -7.66 -18.03
N PHE A 4 -59.64 -6.53 -18.18
CA PHE A 4 -58.21 -6.38 -18.11
C PHE A 4 -57.79 -6.33 -16.64
N THR A 5 -56.97 -7.25 -16.21
CA THR A 5 -56.32 -7.24 -14.90
C THR A 5 -54.91 -6.64 -15.12
N THR A 6 -54.69 -5.47 -14.62
CA THR A 6 -53.37 -4.81 -14.61
C THR A 6 -52.56 -5.40 -13.45
N THR A 7 -51.51 -6.13 -13.78
CA THR A 7 -50.54 -6.60 -12.79
C THR A 7 -49.50 -5.52 -12.60
N LEU A 8 -49.47 -4.92 -11.41
CA LEU A 8 -48.38 -4.03 -10.98
C LEU A 8 -47.15 -4.89 -10.71
N ALA A 9 -46.12 -4.76 -11.53
CA ALA A 9 -44.79 -5.30 -11.22
C ALA A 9 -44.10 -4.35 -10.25
N ALA A 10 -43.98 -4.76 -9.02
CA ALA A 10 -43.11 -4.13 -8.04
C ALA A 10 -41.66 -4.50 -8.38
N SER A 11 -40.88 -3.54 -8.87
CA SER A 11 -39.43 -3.65 -8.98
C SER A 11 -38.84 -3.71 -7.57
N LEU A 12 -38.36 -4.87 -7.15
CA LEU A 12 -37.52 -5.03 -5.98
C LEU A 12 -36.15 -4.39 -6.30
N LEU A 13 -35.90 -3.21 -5.74
CA LEU A 13 -34.55 -2.70 -5.60
C LEU A 13 -33.75 -3.69 -4.75
N GLY A 14 -32.76 -4.33 -5.35
CA GLY A 14 -31.82 -5.20 -4.65
C GLY A 14 -30.91 -4.37 -3.76
N ALA A 15 -31.33 -4.09 -2.53
CA ALA A 15 -30.43 -3.67 -1.49
C ALA A 15 -29.63 -4.90 -1.06
N SER A 16 -28.35 -4.95 -1.40
CA SER A 16 -27.41 -5.89 -0.78
C SER A 16 -27.23 -5.45 0.69
N MET A 17 -28.11 -5.97 1.56
CA MET A 17 -27.84 -5.91 3.00
C MET A 17 -26.73 -6.91 3.28
N LEU A 18 -25.49 -6.41 3.40
CA LEU A 18 -24.43 -7.12 4.09
C LEU A 18 -24.90 -7.25 5.55
N THR A 19 -25.38 -8.43 5.94
CA THR A 19 -25.62 -8.74 7.35
C THR A 19 -24.27 -8.86 8.02
N GLY A 20 -23.69 -7.70 8.39
CA GLY A 20 -22.42 -7.64 9.09
C GLY A 20 -22.58 -8.26 10.46
N ALA A 21 -21.93 -9.40 10.70
CA ALA A 21 -21.46 -9.72 12.03
C ALA A 21 -20.50 -8.58 12.42
N ALA A 22 -20.70 -7.96 13.59
CA ALA A 22 -19.73 -7.03 14.13
C ALA A 22 -18.41 -7.80 14.29
N TYR A 23 -17.39 -7.44 13.51
CA TYR A 23 -16.07 -8.02 13.67
C TYR A 23 -15.44 -7.40 14.90
N ALA A 24 -15.09 -8.26 15.82
CA ALA A 24 -14.54 -7.99 17.11
C ALA A 24 -13.36 -8.94 17.31
N ALA A 25 -12.49 -8.64 18.26
CA ALA A 25 -11.52 -9.59 18.74
C ALA A 25 -12.25 -10.83 19.30
N THR A 26 -12.60 -11.75 18.42
CA THR A 26 -13.29 -12.98 18.82
C THR A 26 -12.29 -13.84 19.59
N VAL A 27 -12.41 -13.85 20.92
CA VAL A 27 -11.60 -14.70 21.77
C VAL A 27 -11.98 -16.16 21.50
N ALA A 28 -11.02 -16.97 21.07
CA ALA A 28 -11.27 -18.37 20.72
C ALA A 28 -11.73 -19.17 21.95
N ALA A 29 -12.64 -20.12 21.74
CA ALA A 29 -13.14 -20.96 22.82
C ALA A 29 -12.00 -21.80 23.45
N GLY A 30 -11.69 -21.51 24.69
CA GLY A 30 -10.61 -22.19 25.45
C GLY A 30 -9.38 -21.31 25.68
N ASP A 31 -9.25 -20.17 25.03
CA ASP A 31 -8.18 -19.22 25.33
C ASP A 31 -8.48 -18.47 26.62
N THR A 32 -7.41 -18.25 27.41
CA THR A 32 -7.42 -17.35 28.56
C THR A 32 -6.73 -16.06 28.16
N LEU A 33 -7.39 -14.93 28.37
CA LEU A 33 -6.77 -13.63 28.11
C LEU A 33 -5.62 -13.37 29.09
N ALA A 34 -4.49 -12.92 28.60
CA ALA A 34 -3.42 -12.42 29.45
C ALA A 34 -3.89 -11.20 30.24
N ALA A 35 -3.35 -11.04 31.45
CA ALA A 35 -3.69 -9.88 32.30
C ALA A 35 -3.21 -8.54 31.70
N ASP A 36 -2.13 -8.56 30.93
CA ASP A 36 -1.59 -7.44 30.17
C ASP A 36 -1.98 -7.60 28.69
N GLN A 37 -2.85 -6.73 28.21
CA GLN A 37 -3.32 -6.66 26.83
C GLN A 37 -2.52 -5.60 26.05
N THR A 38 -1.20 -5.64 26.14
CA THR A 38 -0.29 -4.78 25.39
C THR A 38 0.31 -5.56 24.22
N PHE A 39 0.18 -5.03 23.00
CA PHE A 39 0.84 -5.54 21.81
C PHE A 39 2.01 -4.64 21.45
N THR A 40 3.23 -5.18 21.42
CA THR A 40 4.46 -4.46 21.12
C THR A 40 5.09 -5.00 19.85
N TYR A 41 5.31 -4.14 18.85
CA TYR A 41 5.87 -4.55 17.57
C TYR A 41 6.98 -3.61 17.09
N ARG A 42 7.83 -4.14 16.22
CA ARG A 42 8.90 -3.40 15.59
C ARG A 42 8.41 -2.71 14.31
N VAL A 43 8.87 -1.48 14.08
CA VAL A 43 8.92 -0.81 12.77
C VAL A 43 10.38 -0.53 12.40
N LEU A 44 10.70 -0.57 11.10
CA LEU A 44 12.07 -0.39 10.62
C LEU A 44 12.53 1.05 10.78
N ASP A 45 11.71 1.99 10.33
CA ASP A 45 11.99 3.42 10.28
C ASP A 45 10.85 4.23 10.89
N GLU A 46 11.11 5.48 11.21
CA GLU A 46 10.08 6.45 11.56
C GLU A 46 9.06 6.56 10.43
N HIS A 47 7.77 6.52 10.75
CA HIS A 47 6.69 6.74 9.79
C HIS A 47 6.72 8.16 9.20
N SER A 48 6.25 8.33 7.97
CA SER A 48 6.20 9.63 7.29
C SER A 48 5.27 10.60 8.00
N SER A 49 4.08 10.13 8.38
CA SER A 49 3.03 10.89 9.06
C SER A 49 2.04 9.96 9.75
N VAL A 50 1.18 10.52 10.64
CA VAL A 50 -0.06 9.89 11.13
C VAL A 50 -1.31 10.70 10.72
N ASP A 51 -1.14 11.69 9.86
CA ASP A 51 -2.23 12.40 9.19
C ASP A 51 -2.73 11.55 8.02
N PRO A 52 -4.01 11.16 7.97
CA PRO A 52 -4.55 10.29 6.91
C PRO A 52 -4.28 10.80 5.49
N GLN A 53 -4.32 12.11 5.25
CA GLN A 53 -4.10 12.67 3.92
C GLN A 53 -2.61 12.91 3.58
N ILE A 54 -1.70 12.72 4.54
CA ILE A 54 -0.24 12.98 4.36
C ILE A 54 0.58 11.69 4.43
N VAL A 55 0.07 10.66 5.12
CA VAL A 55 0.78 9.38 5.25
C VAL A 55 0.98 8.71 3.88
N GLU A 56 2.22 8.24 3.61
CA GLU A 56 2.57 7.60 2.35
C GLU A 56 3.37 6.29 2.52
N ASP A 57 3.49 5.80 3.73
CA ASP A 57 4.19 4.55 4.02
C ASP A 57 3.34 3.56 4.83
N VAL A 58 3.69 2.27 4.71
CA VAL A 58 2.97 1.17 5.36
C VAL A 58 2.96 1.31 6.88
N SER A 59 4.09 1.73 7.49
CA SER A 59 4.20 1.85 8.95
C SER A 59 3.29 2.95 9.50
N GLY A 60 3.20 4.08 8.80
CA GLY A 60 2.28 5.17 9.12
C GLY A 60 0.82 4.75 8.92
N SER A 61 0.51 4.06 7.81
CA SER A 61 -0.83 3.56 7.53
C SER A 61 -1.30 2.53 8.57
N ASP A 62 -0.41 1.69 9.11
CA ASP A 62 -0.72 0.77 10.22
C ASP A 62 -1.15 1.54 11.49
N ILE A 63 -0.49 2.68 11.77
CA ILE A 63 -0.87 3.54 12.89
C ILE A 63 -2.19 4.26 12.59
N VAL A 64 -2.35 4.80 11.38
CA VAL A 64 -3.57 5.51 10.97
C VAL A 64 -4.81 4.61 11.05
N ARG A 65 -4.70 3.33 10.68
CA ARG A 65 -5.81 2.35 10.82
C ARG A 65 -6.24 2.10 12.27
N ASP A 66 -5.38 2.29 13.24
CA ASP A 66 -5.75 2.22 14.66
C ASP A 66 -6.40 3.53 15.15
N LEU A 67 -5.90 4.69 14.67
CA LEU A 67 -6.35 6.00 15.10
C LEU A 67 -7.66 6.44 14.42
N PHE A 68 -7.86 6.02 13.17
CA PHE A 68 -9.00 6.45 12.36
C PHE A 68 -9.72 5.25 11.75
N GLU A 69 -11.01 5.43 11.48
CA GLU A 69 -11.84 4.46 10.77
C GLU A 69 -12.51 5.13 9.57
N GLY A 70 -12.36 4.48 8.39
CA GLY A 70 -12.93 4.93 7.12
C GLY A 70 -14.40 4.58 6.94
N LEU A 71 -14.90 4.82 5.71
CA LEU A 71 -16.26 4.42 5.33
C LEU A 71 -16.42 2.90 5.43
N MET A 72 -15.48 2.17 4.85
CA MET A 72 -15.46 0.71 4.85
C MET A 72 -14.16 0.21 5.49
N ASN A 73 -14.16 -1.05 5.94
CA ASN A 73 -13.02 -1.76 6.51
C ASN A 73 -12.79 -3.08 5.76
N GLN A 74 -11.77 -3.81 6.16
CA GLN A 74 -11.50 -5.20 5.73
C GLN A 74 -11.57 -6.15 6.93
N ASP A 75 -12.03 -7.37 6.67
CA ASP A 75 -11.90 -8.47 7.63
C ASP A 75 -10.51 -9.14 7.54
N ALA A 76 -10.29 -10.19 8.34
CA ALA A 76 -9.03 -10.93 8.36
C ALA A 76 -8.68 -11.63 7.03
N ASP A 77 -9.65 -11.83 6.15
CA ASP A 77 -9.48 -12.44 4.83
C ASP A 77 -9.35 -11.38 3.71
N GLY A 78 -9.42 -10.08 4.06
CA GLY A 78 -9.37 -8.97 3.12
C GLY A 78 -10.71 -8.64 2.45
N ASN A 79 -11.83 -9.22 2.93
CA ASN A 79 -13.14 -8.90 2.39
C ASN A 79 -13.63 -7.55 2.90
N LEU A 80 -14.37 -6.83 2.05
CA LEU A 80 -14.96 -5.54 2.38
C LEU A 80 -16.06 -5.70 3.44
N ILE A 81 -15.95 -4.96 4.54
CA ILE A 81 -16.93 -4.93 5.64
C ILE A 81 -17.29 -3.48 6.01
N PRO A 82 -18.43 -3.25 6.69
CA PRO A 82 -18.79 -1.94 7.21
C PRO A 82 -17.76 -1.34 8.18
N GLY A 83 -17.56 -0.01 8.06
CA GLY A 83 -16.80 0.81 9.01
C GLY A 83 -17.71 1.87 9.63
N VAL A 84 -17.36 3.17 9.45
CA VAL A 84 -18.27 4.28 9.79
C VAL A 84 -19.52 4.24 8.93
N ALA A 85 -19.44 3.79 7.67
CA ALA A 85 -20.62 3.49 6.89
C ALA A 85 -21.15 2.09 7.24
N THR A 86 -22.46 1.98 7.45
CA THR A 86 -23.17 0.69 7.65
C THR A 86 -23.42 -0.04 6.35
N GLY A 87 -23.23 0.63 5.20
CA GLY A 87 -23.35 0.13 3.85
C GLY A 87 -23.48 1.25 2.84
N PHE A 88 -23.61 0.86 1.57
CA PHE A 88 -23.78 1.80 0.46
C PHE A 88 -24.76 1.27 -0.58
N THR A 89 -25.26 2.19 -1.41
CA THR A 89 -26.04 1.88 -2.62
C THR A 89 -25.41 2.59 -3.81
N THR A 90 -25.68 2.10 -5.02
CA THR A 90 -25.24 2.74 -6.26
C THR A 90 -26.41 2.96 -7.20
N ASN A 91 -26.29 3.94 -8.12
CA ASN A 91 -27.20 4.05 -9.26
C ASN A 91 -26.95 2.92 -10.29
N ASP A 92 -27.79 2.85 -11.33
CA ASP A 92 -27.69 1.79 -12.35
C ASP A 92 -26.36 1.87 -13.15
N GLU A 93 -25.84 3.07 -13.36
CA GLU A 93 -24.58 3.34 -14.05
C GLU A 93 -23.34 3.08 -13.18
N LYS A 94 -23.52 2.82 -11.86
CA LYS A 94 -22.45 2.60 -10.88
C LYS A 94 -21.39 3.71 -10.83
N ASN A 95 -21.81 4.93 -11.02
CA ASN A 95 -20.98 6.13 -10.94
C ASN A 95 -21.45 7.13 -9.88
N VAL A 96 -22.52 6.79 -9.12
CA VAL A 96 -22.94 7.52 -7.92
C VAL A 96 -23.06 6.53 -6.79
N TYR A 97 -22.30 6.76 -5.72
CA TYR A 97 -22.31 5.96 -4.50
C TYR A 97 -22.93 6.78 -3.37
N THR A 98 -23.88 6.17 -2.65
CA THR A 98 -24.50 6.77 -1.47
C THR A 98 -24.22 5.90 -0.26
N PHE A 99 -23.40 6.39 0.66
CA PHE A 99 -23.04 5.73 1.91
C PHE A 99 -23.98 6.16 3.03
N THR A 100 -24.46 5.20 3.83
CA THR A 100 -25.23 5.45 5.04
C THR A 100 -24.31 5.32 6.24
N LEU A 101 -24.06 6.41 6.96
CA LEU A 101 -23.19 6.43 8.12
C LEU A 101 -23.94 6.02 9.38
N ARG A 102 -23.22 5.41 10.31
CA ARG A 102 -23.74 5.06 11.64
C ARG A 102 -23.90 6.31 12.50
N SER A 103 -24.92 6.32 13.34
CA SER A 103 -25.21 7.48 14.21
C SER A 103 -24.49 7.43 15.56
N ASP A 104 -23.78 6.34 15.87
CA ASP A 104 -23.05 6.12 17.12
C ASP A 104 -21.53 6.28 16.97
N ALA A 105 -21.01 6.58 15.76
CA ALA A 105 -19.61 6.93 15.56
C ALA A 105 -19.28 8.27 16.21
N LYS A 106 -18.16 8.29 16.96
CA LYS A 106 -17.70 9.48 17.69
C LYS A 106 -16.20 9.66 17.55
N TRP A 107 -15.81 10.91 17.58
CA TRP A 107 -14.45 11.30 17.85
C TRP A 107 -14.09 11.05 19.32
N SER A 108 -12.81 10.92 19.64
CA SER A 108 -12.32 10.63 21.00
C SER A 108 -12.62 11.77 22.02
N ASN A 109 -12.92 12.99 21.53
CA ASN A 109 -13.38 14.12 22.35
C ASN A 109 -14.90 14.06 22.63
N GLY A 110 -15.63 13.09 22.04
CA GLY A 110 -17.07 12.87 22.22
C GLY A 110 -17.96 13.49 21.15
N ASP A 111 -17.43 14.29 20.23
CA ASP A 111 -18.17 14.86 19.10
C ASP A 111 -18.64 13.75 18.14
N PRO A 112 -19.78 13.90 17.44
CA PRO A 112 -20.21 12.93 16.45
C PRO A 112 -19.29 12.95 15.20
N VAL A 113 -19.07 11.77 14.61
CA VAL A 113 -18.50 11.67 13.25
C VAL A 113 -19.61 11.80 12.24
N THR A 114 -19.47 12.71 11.30
CA THR A 114 -20.49 13.06 10.32
C THR A 114 -20.00 12.91 8.87
N ALA A 115 -20.91 12.95 7.90
CA ALA A 115 -20.58 13.03 6.49
C ALA A 115 -19.73 14.27 6.13
N GLY A 116 -19.88 15.35 6.92
CA GLY A 116 -19.07 16.57 6.78
C GLY A 116 -17.58 16.33 7.00
N ASP A 117 -17.21 15.44 7.93
CA ASP A 117 -15.80 15.11 8.20
C ASP A 117 -15.13 14.39 7.01
N PHE A 118 -15.88 13.53 6.32
CA PHE A 118 -15.41 12.89 5.08
C PHE A 118 -15.31 13.89 3.92
N VAL A 119 -16.28 14.79 3.78
CA VAL A 119 -16.22 15.86 2.75
C VAL A 119 -14.97 16.72 2.97
N TYR A 120 -14.72 17.13 4.21
CA TYR A 120 -13.52 17.89 4.56
C TYR A 120 -12.24 17.13 4.23
N ALA A 121 -12.12 15.87 4.70
CA ALA A 121 -10.95 15.03 4.49
C ALA A 121 -10.63 14.81 3.00
N TRP A 122 -11.65 14.51 2.18
CA TRP A 122 -11.42 14.24 0.76
C TRP A 122 -11.13 15.51 -0.05
N ARG A 123 -11.71 16.66 0.34
CA ARG A 123 -11.30 17.95 -0.21
C ARG A 123 -9.85 18.27 0.13
N ARG A 124 -9.45 18.00 1.38
CA ARG A 124 -8.09 18.17 1.84
C ARG A 124 -7.09 17.25 1.10
N LEU A 125 -7.51 16.00 0.79
CA LEU A 125 -6.68 15.05 0.02
C LEU A 125 -6.29 15.60 -1.36
N VAL A 126 -7.20 16.29 -2.04
CA VAL A 126 -6.98 16.80 -3.41
C VAL A 126 -6.65 18.30 -3.45
N ASP A 127 -6.55 18.96 -2.29
CA ASP A 127 -6.19 20.38 -2.22
C ASP A 127 -4.69 20.58 -2.46
N PRO A 128 -4.28 21.34 -3.50
CA PRO A 128 -2.88 21.66 -3.72
C PRO A 128 -2.18 22.33 -2.52
N GLU A 129 -2.92 23.05 -1.66
CA GLU A 129 -2.36 23.67 -0.46
C GLU A 129 -2.02 22.63 0.62
N THR A 130 -2.73 21.52 0.68
CA THR A 130 -2.39 20.39 1.57
C THR A 130 -1.14 19.64 1.11
N ALA A 131 -0.85 19.68 -0.19
CA ALA A 131 0.29 19.01 -0.81
C ALA A 131 0.35 17.51 -0.46
N SER A 132 -0.81 16.83 -0.44
CA SER A 132 -0.89 15.41 -0.16
C SER A 132 -0.07 14.60 -1.18
N PRO A 133 0.83 13.71 -0.74
CA PRO A 133 1.52 12.79 -1.65
C PRO A 133 0.56 11.78 -2.29
N TYR A 134 -0.65 11.63 -1.73
CA TYR A 134 -1.73 10.78 -2.25
C TYR A 134 -2.84 11.54 -3.00
N SER A 135 -2.63 12.81 -3.37
CA SER A 135 -3.64 13.59 -4.11
C SER A 135 -4.09 12.92 -5.42
N TRP A 136 -3.18 12.24 -6.12
CA TRP A 136 -3.42 11.46 -7.34
C TRP A 136 -4.41 10.30 -7.10
N PHE A 137 -4.53 9.79 -5.86
CA PHE A 137 -5.47 8.70 -5.53
C PHE A 137 -6.93 9.12 -5.75
N GLY A 138 -7.24 10.41 -5.57
CA GLY A 138 -8.54 10.97 -5.94
C GLY A 138 -8.86 10.85 -7.43
N GLU A 139 -7.88 11.00 -8.33
CA GLU A 139 -8.04 10.75 -9.76
C GLU A 139 -8.20 9.25 -10.06
N LEU A 140 -7.42 8.40 -9.38
CA LEU A 140 -7.54 6.95 -9.48
C LEU A 140 -8.94 6.49 -9.07
N MET A 141 -9.50 7.07 -8.00
CA MET A 141 -10.89 6.88 -7.57
C MET A 141 -11.92 7.44 -8.57
N SER A 142 -11.49 8.11 -9.63
CA SER A 142 -12.35 8.72 -10.66
C SER A 142 -13.39 9.71 -10.11
N ILE A 143 -13.11 10.41 -9.01
CA ILE A 143 -14.05 11.36 -8.40
C ILE A 143 -14.20 12.58 -9.30
N GLU A 144 -15.45 13.04 -9.52
CA GLU A 144 -15.73 14.24 -10.31
C GLU A 144 -14.99 15.47 -9.75
N GLY A 145 -14.35 16.24 -10.64
CA GLY A 145 -13.70 17.51 -10.31
C GLY A 145 -12.23 17.41 -9.90
N VAL A 146 -11.71 16.23 -9.55
CA VAL A 146 -10.32 16.07 -9.05
C VAL A 146 -9.28 16.67 -9.99
N GLY A 147 -9.29 16.30 -11.28
CA GLY A 147 -8.27 16.78 -12.23
C GLY A 147 -8.23 18.31 -12.35
N ALA A 148 -9.40 18.98 -12.39
CA ALA A 148 -9.47 20.45 -12.43
C ALA A 148 -8.98 21.10 -11.13
N ILE A 149 -9.23 20.46 -9.97
CA ILE A 149 -8.74 20.94 -8.67
C ILE A 149 -7.21 20.82 -8.61
N LEU A 150 -6.66 19.67 -8.96
CA LEU A 150 -5.20 19.44 -8.96
C LEU A 150 -4.46 20.33 -9.94
N ALA A 151 -5.11 20.67 -11.08
CA ALA A 151 -4.58 21.64 -12.03
C ALA A 151 -4.68 23.10 -11.55
N GLY A 152 -5.35 23.38 -10.42
CA GLY A 152 -5.61 24.73 -9.92
C GLY A 152 -6.66 25.50 -10.73
N GLU A 153 -7.46 24.80 -11.54
CA GLU A 153 -8.49 25.37 -12.39
C GLU A 153 -9.87 25.46 -11.72
N ALA A 154 -10.07 24.69 -10.61
CA ALA A 154 -11.30 24.66 -9.85
C ALA A 154 -11.03 24.68 -8.34
N ALA A 155 -11.97 25.18 -7.55
CA ALA A 155 -11.90 25.16 -6.09
C ALA A 155 -12.28 23.78 -5.54
N THR A 156 -11.77 23.43 -4.35
CA THR A 156 -11.99 22.12 -3.70
C THR A 156 -13.46 21.83 -3.38
N ASP A 157 -14.31 22.85 -3.27
CA ASP A 157 -15.76 22.69 -3.05
C ASP A 157 -16.52 22.15 -4.27
N THR A 158 -15.87 22.11 -5.44
CA THR A 158 -16.40 21.50 -6.68
C THR A 158 -16.18 19.98 -6.76
N LEU A 159 -15.45 19.40 -5.80
CA LEU A 159 -15.23 17.95 -5.72
C LEU A 159 -16.58 17.22 -5.66
N GLY A 160 -16.70 16.11 -6.40
CA GLY A 160 -17.89 15.27 -6.49
C GLY A 160 -18.23 14.51 -5.21
N ILE A 161 -18.16 15.15 -4.05
CA ILE A 161 -18.51 14.59 -2.74
C ILE A 161 -19.44 15.54 -1.98
N THR A 162 -20.51 15.02 -1.42
CA THR A 162 -21.54 15.83 -0.77
C THR A 162 -22.08 15.15 0.50
N ALA A 163 -22.08 15.87 1.62
CA ALA A 163 -22.87 15.51 2.80
C ALA A 163 -24.33 15.89 2.53
N VAL A 164 -25.18 14.91 2.22
CA VAL A 164 -26.61 15.12 2.01
C VAL A 164 -27.29 15.51 3.33
N ASP A 165 -26.87 14.85 4.39
CA ASP A 165 -27.15 15.16 5.79
C ASP A 165 -25.99 14.60 6.65
N ASP A 166 -26.07 14.66 7.99
CA ASP A 166 -25.00 14.23 8.89
C ASP A 166 -24.63 12.73 8.74
N HIS A 167 -25.54 11.91 8.22
CA HIS A 167 -25.38 10.46 8.11
C HIS A 167 -25.51 9.92 6.69
N THR A 168 -25.55 10.79 5.69
CA THR A 168 -25.65 10.41 4.27
C THR A 168 -24.58 11.11 3.46
N LEU A 169 -23.65 10.33 2.90
CA LEU A 169 -22.57 10.82 2.05
C LEU A 169 -22.82 10.35 0.62
N GLU A 170 -22.88 11.28 -0.34
CA GLU A 170 -22.95 10.97 -1.77
C GLU A 170 -21.61 11.28 -2.45
N VAL A 171 -21.13 10.33 -3.27
CA VAL A 171 -19.91 10.47 -4.08
C VAL A 171 -20.24 10.21 -5.54
N ARG A 172 -19.79 11.11 -6.42
CA ARG A 172 -19.98 11.05 -7.86
C ARG A 172 -18.66 10.81 -8.56
N LEU A 173 -18.67 9.82 -9.46
CA LEU A 173 -17.53 9.44 -10.26
C LEU A 173 -17.73 9.85 -11.72
N THR A 174 -16.64 10.15 -12.40
CA THR A 174 -16.64 10.47 -13.85
C THR A 174 -16.98 9.25 -14.71
N ALA A 175 -16.77 8.04 -14.19
CA ALA A 175 -17.07 6.78 -14.85
C ALA A 175 -17.47 5.70 -13.82
N SER A 176 -18.03 4.58 -14.30
CA SER A 176 -18.23 3.39 -13.46
C SER A 176 -16.88 2.85 -12.97
N LEU A 177 -16.76 2.60 -11.66
CA LEU A 177 -15.56 2.02 -11.06
C LEU A 177 -15.99 0.88 -10.14
N PRO A 178 -15.99 -0.38 -10.62
CA PRO A 178 -16.58 -1.52 -9.89
C PRO A 178 -15.96 -1.79 -8.51
N TYR A 179 -14.69 -1.42 -8.33
CA TYR A 179 -13.92 -1.61 -7.09
C TYR A 179 -13.81 -0.34 -6.22
N PHE A 180 -14.56 0.72 -6.53
CA PHE A 180 -14.53 1.99 -5.78
C PHE A 180 -14.71 1.80 -4.26
N ALA A 181 -15.64 0.93 -3.86
CA ALA A 181 -15.87 0.69 -2.43
C ALA A 181 -14.65 0.05 -1.73
N LEU A 182 -13.85 -0.78 -2.42
CA LEU A 182 -12.58 -1.30 -1.88
C LEU A 182 -11.58 -0.17 -1.65
N MET A 183 -11.52 0.82 -2.53
CA MET A 183 -10.61 1.96 -2.40
C MET A 183 -10.90 2.81 -1.17
N THR A 184 -12.13 2.78 -0.64
CA THR A 184 -12.50 3.52 0.58
C THR A 184 -11.96 2.88 1.87
N THR A 185 -11.26 1.75 1.80
CA THR A 185 -10.53 1.16 2.93
C THR A 185 -9.12 1.71 3.07
N HIS A 186 -8.64 2.46 2.06
CA HIS A 186 -7.32 3.07 2.10
C HIS A 186 -7.27 4.25 3.07
N SER A 187 -6.20 4.35 3.85
CA SER A 187 -6.03 5.34 4.93
C SER A 187 -6.18 6.79 4.47
N SER A 188 -5.79 7.15 3.24
CA SER A 188 -5.93 8.50 2.70
C SER A 188 -7.38 8.99 2.59
N THR A 189 -8.36 8.06 2.60
CA THR A 189 -9.80 8.36 2.51
C THR A 189 -10.48 8.49 3.88
N PHE A 190 -9.74 8.30 4.98
CA PHE A 190 -10.31 8.35 6.32
C PHE A 190 -10.67 9.78 6.71
N PRO A 191 -11.68 9.97 7.58
CA PRO A 191 -12.16 11.28 7.97
C PRO A 191 -11.14 12.02 8.84
N THR A 192 -11.21 13.35 8.83
CA THR A 192 -10.33 14.23 9.60
C THR A 192 -11.15 15.24 10.37
N PRO A 193 -10.85 15.52 11.66
CA PRO A 193 -11.62 16.44 12.50
C PRO A 193 -11.30 17.89 12.13
N GLN A 194 -12.11 18.51 11.24
CA GLN A 194 -11.87 19.83 10.68
C GLN A 194 -11.52 20.88 11.75
N ALA A 195 -12.29 20.96 12.82
CA ALA A 195 -12.07 21.97 13.87
C ALA A 195 -10.68 21.84 14.53
N VAL A 196 -10.18 20.61 14.69
CA VAL A 196 -8.87 20.34 15.29
C VAL A 196 -7.73 20.70 14.31
N VAL A 197 -7.90 20.34 13.04
CA VAL A 197 -6.92 20.68 11.99
C VAL A 197 -6.83 22.21 11.83
N GLU A 198 -7.95 22.92 11.81
CA GLU A 198 -7.98 24.39 11.70
C GLU A 198 -7.40 25.10 12.95
N GLU A 199 -7.56 24.50 14.14
CA GLU A 199 -7.03 25.07 15.38
C GLU A 199 -5.51 24.91 15.49
N PHE A 200 -4.96 23.72 15.15
CA PHE A 200 -3.56 23.37 15.42
C PHE A 200 -2.66 23.34 14.18
N GLY A 201 -3.23 23.45 12.97
CA GLY A 201 -2.45 23.36 11.72
C GLY A 201 -1.62 22.07 11.67
N ASP A 202 -0.34 22.14 11.28
CA ASP A 202 0.55 20.98 11.17
C ASP A 202 0.76 20.21 12.49
N ASP A 203 0.47 20.84 13.62
CA ASP A 203 0.61 20.25 14.95
C ASP A 203 -0.62 19.44 15.40
N TRP A 204 -1.65 19.31 14.56
CA TRP A 204 -2.90 18.63 14.92
C TRP A 204 -2.71 17.13 15.21
N THR A 205 -1.67 16.50 14.65
CA THR A 205 -1.35 15.08 14.84
C THR A 205 -0.51 14.79 16.08
N LYS A 206 -0.06 15.82 16.83
CA LYS A 206 0.67 15.60 18.07
C LYS A 206 -0.23 14.94 19.14
N PRO A 207 0.34 14.09 20.01
CA PRO A 207 -0.45 13.37 21.02
C PRO A 207 -1.37 14.26 21.90
N GLU A 208 -0.94 15.50 22.17
CA GLU A 208 -1.72 16.46 22.96
C GLU A 208 -2.89 17.12 22.20
N ASN A 209 -2.92 17.03 20.86
CA ASN A 209 -3.90 17.71 20.01
C ASN A 209 -4.80 16.73 19.25
N ILE A 210 -4.27 15.55 18.89
CA ILE A 210 -4.95 14.61 18.00
C ILE A 210 -6.28 14.11 18.56
N VAL A 211 -7.28 14.10 17.71
CA VAL A 211 -8.61 13.53 17.99
C VAL A 211 -8.87 12.41 16.99
N SER A 212 -9.19 11.23 17.47
CA SER A 212 -9.30 9.99 16.72
C SER A 212 -10.73 9.47 16.70
N ASN A 213 -11.17 8.84 15.61
CA ASN A 213 -12.45 8.12 15.52
C ASN A 213 -12.29 6.59 15.43
N GLY A 214 -11.05 6.10 15.44
CA GLY A 214 -10.71 4.68 15.45
C GLY A 214 -10.70 4.08 16.85
N ALA A 215 -10.27 2.82 16.92
CA ALA A 215 -10.28 2.04 18.17
C ALA A 215 -9.24 2.51 19.21
N TYR A 216 -8.26 3.32 18.80
CA TYR A 216 -7.18 3.82 19.65
C TYR A 216 -6.99 5.32 19.50
N VAL A 217 -6.32 5.92 20.50
CA VAL A 217 -5.82 7.29 20.50
C VAL A 217 -4.30 7.28 20.66
N LEU A 218 -3.61 8.21 19.99
CA LEU A 218 -2.17 8.38 20.14
C LEU A 218 -1.89 9.11 21.45
N THR A 219 -1.22 8.45 22.41
CA THR A 219 -0.91 9.02 23.72
C THR A 219 0.54 9.41 23.91
N GLU A 220 1.44 8.84 23.08
CA GLU A 220 2.85 9.18 23.09
C GLU A 220 3.46 9.03 21.70
N HIS A 221 4.32 9.98 21.31
CA HIS A 221 5.17 9.89 20.14
C HIS A 221 6.56 10.46 20.44
N VAL A 222 7.56 9.62 20.41
CA VAL A 222 8.97 10.00 20.53
C VAL A 222 9.64 9.69 19.20
N PRO A 223 9.99 10.71 18.39
CA PRO A 223 10.53 10.52 17.05
C PRO A 223 11.75 9.60 17.03
N ASN A 224 11.80 8.68 16.08
CA ASN A 224 12.82 7.64 15.91
C ASN A 224 12.99 6.70 17.12
N GLU A 225 12.01 6.64 18.01
CA GLU A 225 12.04 5.74 19.16
C GLU A 225 10.77 4.91 19.27
N ARG A 226 9.60 5.57 19.45
CA ARG A 226 8.32 4.84 19.62
C ARG A 226 7.09 5.71 19.42
N SER A 227 5.99 5.03 19.11
CA SER A 227 4.63 5.56 19.28
C SER A 227 3.81 4.64 20.16
N VAL A 228 2.95 5.22 21.01
CA VAL A 228 2.06 4.50 21.92
C VAL A 228 0.61 4.90 21.64
N ARG A 229 -0.25 3.91 21.48
CA ARG A 229 -1.68 4.07 21.28
C ARG A 229 -2.41 3.35 22.39
N GLU A 230 -3.40 4.01 22.99
CA GLU A 230 -4.25 3.43 24.04
C GLU A 230 -5.68 3.33 23.54
N ARG A 231 -6.43 2.35 24.07
CA ARG A 231 -7.80 2.07 23.65
C ARG A 231 -8.70 3.30 23.80
N ASN A 232 -9.45 3.61 22.73
CA ASN A 232 -10.38 4.74 22.69
C ASN A 232 -11.74 4.33 23.29
N PRO A 233 -12.14 4.84 24.46
CA PRO A 233 -13.41 4.49 25.08
C PRO A 233 -14.64 5.04 24.31
N MET A 234 -14.43 6.01 23.39
CA MET A 234 -15.49 6.61 22.57
C MET A 234 -15.69 5.87 21.24
N TYR A 235 -14.82 4.92 20.91
CA TYR A 235 -14.96 4.13 19.69
C TYR A 235 -16.29 3.34 19.72
N TRP A 236 -17.05 3.39 18.64
CA TRP A 236 -18.38 2.80 18.58
C TRP A 236 -18.38 1.28 18.90
N ASN A 237 -17.33 0.56 18.55
CA ASN A 237 -17.16 -0.88 18.82
C ASN A 237 -16.17 -1.16 19.96
N ASN A 238 -16.01 -0.23 20.89
CA ASN A 238 -15.06 -0.37 21.99
C ASN A 238 -15.34 -1.59 22.89
N SER A 239 -16.59 -2.03 23.01
CA SER A 239 -16.94 -3.21 23.83
C SER A 239 -16.31 -4.51 23.33
N GLU A 240 -15.98 -4.56 22.05
CA GLU A 240 -15.41 -5.72 21.38
C GLU A 240 -13.88 -5.60 21.16
N THR A 241 -13.29 -4.45 21.50
CA THR A 241 -11.84 -4.23 21.45
C THR A 241 -11.19 -4.79 22.71
N VAL A 242 -10.24 -5.71 22.58
CA VAL A 242 -9.60 -6.40 23.72
C VAL A 242 -8.25 -5.79 24.08
N LEU A 243 -7.39 -5.47 23.11
CA LEU A 243 -6.10 -4.84 23.40
C LEU A 243 -6.30 -3.46 24.04
N GLU A 244 -5.61 -3.23 25.16
CA GLU A 244 -5.63 -1.95 25.87
C GLU A 244 -4.56 -0.97 25.35
N LYS A 245 -3.45 -1.50 24.83
CA LYS A 245 -2.29 -0.72 24.41
C LYS A 245 -1.58 -1.34 23.23
N VAL A 246 -1.11 -0.48 22.33
CA VAL A 246 -0.29 -0.86 21.17
C VAL A 246 0.95 0.01 21.14
N VAL A 247 2.13 -0.62 21.04
CA VAL A 247 3.43 0.06 21.05
C VAL A 247 4.19 -0.30 19.78
N ALA A 248 4.51 0.69 18.95
CA ALA A 248 5.44 0.53 17.84
C ALA A 248 6.83 1.05 18.27
N LEU A 249 7.85 0.22 18.13
CA LEU A 249 9.24 0.58 18.44
C LEU A 249 10.06 0.68 17.16
N VAL A 250 10.75 1.81 16.97
CA VAL A 250 11.67 2.00 15.83
C VAL A 250 12.97 1.28 16.14
N ILE A 251 13.29 0.24 15.37
CA ILE A 251 14.52 -0.55 15.51
C ILE A 251 15.08 -0.83 14.12
N ASN A 252 16.14 -0.12 13.73
CA ASN A 252 16.70 -0.21 12.38
C ASN A 252 17.52 -1.48 12.12
N ASP A 253 18.05 -2.13 13.17
CA ASP A 253 18.85 -3.37 13.05
C ASP A 253 18.00 -4.62 13.25
N ASP A 254 17.91 -5.46 12.22
CA ASP A 254 17.08 -6.67 12.22
C ASP A 254 17.51 -7.68 13.30
N ASN A 255 18.81 -7.83 13.58
CA ASN A 255 19.29 -8.79 14.56
C ASN A 255 19.03 -8.32 16.00
N THR A 256 19.13 -7.00 16.24
CA THR A 256 18.74 -6.37 17.50
C THR A 256 17.25 -6.58 17.77
N ALA A 257 16.41 -6.34 16.75
CA ALA A 257 14.97 -6.54 16.86
C ALA A 257 14.63 -8.02 17.13
N PHE A 258 15.26 -8.94 16.41
CA PHE A 258 15.07 -10.38 16.64
C PHE A 258 15.52 -10.79 18.06
N THR A 259 16.65 -10.30 18.56
CA THR A 259 17.11 -10.59 19.94
C THR A 259 16.13 -10.08 20.99
N ARG A 260 15.52 -8.91 20.77
CA ARG A 260 14.48 -8.37 21.66
C ARG A 260 13.20 -9.19 21.62
N TRP A 261 12.84 -9.73 20.43
CA TRP A 261 11.73 -10.67 20.30
C TRP A 261 12.01 -11.97 21.09
N GLU A 262 13.21 -12.56 20.97
CA GLU A 262 13.59 -13.74 21.76
C GLU A 262 13.57 -13.46 23.28
N ALA A 263 13.80 -12.22 23.68
CA ALA A 263 13.73 -11.81 25.09
C ALA A 263 12.28 -11.55 25.56
N GLY A 264 11.28 -11.63 24.67
CA GLY A 264 9.88 -11.35 24.98
C GLY A 264 9.55 -9.84 25.11
N GLU A 265 10.42 -8.97 24.58
CA GLU A 265 10.20 -7.51 24.58
C GLU A 265 9.37 -7.05 23.38
N LEU A 266 9.26 -7.86 22.33
CA LEU A 266 8.46 -7.66 21.14
C LEU A 266 7.54 -8.85 20.91
N ASP A 267 6.31 -8.60 20.54
CA ASP A 267 5.36 -9.62 20.11
C ASP A 267 5.51 -9.94 18.61
N ARG A 268 5.95 -8.95 17.80
CA ARG A 268 6.17 -9.10 16.36
C ARG A 268 7.45 -8.38 15.92
N THR A 269 8.23 -9.04 15.05
CA THR A 269 9.38 -8.44 14.35
C THR A 269 9.64 -9.14 13.02
N GLU A 270 10.19 -8.43 12.03
CA GLU A 270 10.63 -9.04 10.78
C GLU A 270 11.78 -10.03 11.03
N ILE A 271 11.80 -11.11 10.24
CA ILE A 271 12.89 -12.08 10.24
C ILE A 271 14.08 -11.51 9.47
N PRO A 272 15.31 -11.49 10.07
CA PRO A 272 16.49 -11.03 9.34
C PRO A 272 16.72 -11.83 8.06
N SER A 273 17.07 -11.13 6.97
CA SER A 273 17.26 -11.72 5.63
C SER A 273 18.19 -12.93 5.66
N GLY A 274 17.74 -14.05 5.10
CA GLY A 274 18.47 -15.33 5.03
C GLY A 274 18.29 -16.23 6.26
N GLN A 275 17.51 -15.84 7.27
CA GLN A 275 17.37 -16.61 8.49
C GLN A 275 16.05 -17.40 8.59
N TYR A 276 15.08 -17.14 7.71
CA TYR A 276 13.77 -17.80 7.79
C TYR A 276 13.87 -19.34 7.83
N PRO A 277 14.64 -20.05 6.99
CA PRO A 277 14.66 -21.52 7.03
C PRO A 277 15.08 -22.07 8.39
N ARG A 278 16.09 -21.45 9.02
CA ARG A 278 16.56 -21.85 10.36
C ARG A 278 15.51 -21.54 11.43
N LEU A 279 14.89 -20.35 11.36
CA LEU A 279 13.92 -19.92 12.36
C LEU A 279 12.61 -20.68 12.24
N ALA A 280 12.18 -21.05 11.03
CA ALA A 280 11.01 -21.90 10.83
C ALA A 280 11.18 -23.33 11.38
N GLU A 281 12.42 -23.85 11.43
CA GLU A 281 12.71 -25.11 12.12
C GLU A 281 12.69 -24.95 13.66
N GLN A 282 13.19 -23.81 14.15
CA GLN A 282 13.31 -23.53 15.58
C GLN A 282 11.98 -23.07 16.21
N TYR A 283 11.20 -22.30 15.48
CA TYR A 283 9.94 -21.68 15.90
C TYR A 283 8.84 -21.94 14.85
N PRO A 284 8.38 -23.19 14.68
CA PRO A 284 7.53 -23.60 13.56
C PRO A 284 6.14 -22.95 13.53
N THR A 285 5.67 -22.42 14.65
CA THR A 285 4.36 -21.75 14.79
C THR A 285 4.47 -20.22 14.83
N GLU A 286 5.66 -19.69 15.10
CA GLU A 286 5.90 -18.26 15.29
C GLU A 286 6.65 -17.62 14.11
N ALA A 287 7.47 -18.40 13.37
CA ALA A 287 8.14 -17.94 12.16
C ALA A 287 7.21 -18.09 10.96
N LEU A 288 6.61 -17.00 10.51
CA LEU A 288 5.60 -16.98 9.46
C LEU A 288 6.18 -16.51 8.12
N SER A 289 5.68 -17.12 7.03
CA SER A 289 5.93 -16.66 5.67
C SER A 289 4.73 -17.01 4.79
N PHE A 290 4.11 -16.01 4.18
CA PHE A 290 2.96 -16.16 3.27
C PHE A 290 2.94 -15.02 2.23
N PRO A 291 2.27 -15.19 1.07
CA PRO A 291 2.25 -14.18 0.02
C PRO A 291 1.75 -12.82 0.52
N ARG A 292 2.37 -11.75 0.02
CA ARG A 292 1.96 -10.37 0.28
C ARG A 292 1.74 -9.63 -1.03
N LEU A 293 0.74 -8.76 -1.06
CA LEU A 293 0.38 -7.93 -2.20
C LEU A 293 1.38 -6.77 -2.36
N CYS A 294 2.66 -7.10 -2.59
CA CYS A 294 3.72 -6.11 -2.74
C CYS A 294 4.76 -6.56 -3.77
N SER A 295 5.32 -5.59 -4.49
CA SER A 295 6.42 -5.77 -5.45
C SER A 295 7.65 -4.98 -5.04
N TYR A 296 8.82 -5.61 -5.15
CA TYR A 296 10.14 -4.99 -5.00
C TYR A 296 10.77 -4.78 -6.36
N TYR A 297 11.16 -3.57 -6.66
CA TYR A 297 11.70 -3.19 -7.95
C TYR A 297 12.77 -2.11 -7.82
N TYR A 298 13.45 -1.80 -8.92
CA TYR A 298 14.23 -0.59 -9.09
C TYR A 298 13.63 0.22 -10.23
N THR A 299 13.51 1.53 -10.04
CA THR A 299 13.01 2.46 -11.05
C THR A 299 14.16 3.21 -11.70
N PHE A 300 14.14 3.30 -13.02
CA PHE A 300 15.05 4.14 -13.79
C PHE A 300 14.54 5.58 -13.78
N ASN A 301 15.43 6.54 -13.65
CA ASN A 301 15.07 7.93 -13.88
C ASN A 301 15.09 8.22 -15.39
N LEU A 302 13.91 8.34 -15.99
CA LEU A 302 13.70 8.64 -17.41
C LEU A 302 13.36 10.12 -17.65
N SER A 303 13.37 10.96 -16.61
CA SER A 303 13.23 12.41 -16.74
C SER A 303 14.46 13.04 -17.40
N ASP A 304 14.37 14.33 -17.70
CA ASP A 304 15.51 15.12 -18.23
C ASP A 304 16.72 15.16 -17.28
N ASN A 305 16.50 14.87 -15.97
CA ASN A 305 17.56 14.77 -14.95
C ASN A 305 18.22 13.38 -14.92
N GLY A 306 17.62 12.39 -15.59
CA GLY A 306 18.13 11.02 -15.62
C GLY A 306 19.35 10.84 -16.54
N PRO A 307 20.13 9.75 -16.35
CA PRO A 307 21.24 9.44 -17.23
C PRO A 307 20.80 9.23 -18.69
N GLU A 308 21.51 9.82 -19.66
CA GLU A 308 21.26 9.59 -21.08
C GLU A 308 21.26 8.09 -21.44
N ALA A 309 22.11 7.30 -20.79
CA ALA A 309 22.18 5.86 -20.97
C ALA A 309 20.84 5.16 -20.70
N PHE A 310 20.03 5.66 -19.76
CA PHE A 310 18.74 5.05 -19.41
C PHE A 310 17.61 5.40 -20.36
N GLN A 311 17.81 6.37 -21.27
CA GLN A 311 16.86 6.65 -22.34
C GLN A 311 16.87 5.52 -23.40
N ASP A 312 17.98 4.79 -23.52
CA ASP A 312 18.06 3.62 -24.41
C ASP A 312 17.47 2.37 -23.72
N VAL A 313 16.38 1.87 -24.27
CA VAL A 313 15.67 0.68 -23.74
C VAL A 313 16.59 -0.55 -23.66
N ARG A 314 17.57 -0.69 -24.57
CA ARG A 314 18.52 -1.80 -24.58
C ARG A 314 19.38 -1.83 -23.33
N VAL A 315 19.75 -0.65 -22.78
CA VAL A 315 20.49 -0.54 -21.52
C VAL A 315 19.61 -1.01 -20.36
N ARG A 316 18.35 -0.58 -20.31
CA ARG A 316 17.42 -0.99 -19.26
C ARG A 316 17.14 -2.49 -19.27
N GLN A 317 16.89 -3.03 -20.46
CA GLN A 317 16.73 -4.48 -20.67
C GLN A 317 17.98 -5.25 -20.26
N ALA A 318 19.18 -4.81 -20.70
CA ALA A 318 20.43 -5.47 -20.35
C ALA A 318 20.64 -5.57 -18.84
N LEU A 319 20.38 -4.48 -18.10
CA LEU A 319 20.48 -4.48 -16.63
C LEU A 319 19.47 -5.43 -15.97
N SER A 320 18.24 -5.50 -16.47
CA SER A 320 17.23 -6.41 -15.95
C SER A 320 17.52 -7.88 -16.27
N TYR A 321 18.00 -8.17 -17.49
CA TYR A 321 18.25 -9.54 -17.95
C TYR A 321 19.47 -10.15 -17.23
N ALA A 322 20.52 -9.37 -16.99
CA ALA A 322 21.70 -9.82 -16.25
C ALA A 322 21.42 -10.16 -14.77
N LEU A 323 20.24 -9.78 -14.24
CA LEU A 323 19.88 -10.04 -12.87
C LEU A 323 19.38 -11.48 -12.70
N ASP A 324 20.15 -12.30 -11.97
CA ASP A 324 19.68 -13.61 -11.52
C ASP A 324 18.84 -13.45 -10.25
N ARG A 325 17.54 -13.45 -10.43
CA ARG A 325 16.56 -13.24 -9.35
C ARG A 325 16.58 -14.35 -8.31
N SER A 326 16.99 -15.58 -8.72
CA SER A 326 17.11 -16.72 -7.81
C SER A 326 18.21 -16.51 -6.76
N ILE A 327 19.27 -15.79 -7.09
CA ILE A 327 20.31 -15.43 -6.12
C ILE A 327 19.69 -14.53 -5.03
N ILE A 328 18.81 -13.61 -5.40
CA ILE A 328 18.17 -12.70 -4.45
C ILE A 328 17.14 -13.44 -3.60
N THR A 329 16.22 -14.18 -4.22
CA THR A 329 15.13 -14.86 -3.49
C THR A 329 15.64 -16.05 -2.66
N ASP A 330 16.51 -16.91 -3.25
CA ASP A 330 16.83 -18.22 -2.69
C ASP A 330 18.15 -18.23 -1.89
N LYS A 331 19.02 -17.21 -2.06
CA LYS A 331 20.32 -17.14 -1.37
C LYS A 331 20.46 -15.95 -0.45
N VAL A 332 19.88 -14.78 -0.79
CA VAL A 332 19.96 -13.57 0.02
C VAL A 332 18.80 -13.49 1.00
N LEU A 333 17.56 -13.61 0.50
CA LEU A 333 16.35 -13.41 1.31
C LEU A 333 15.87 -14.69 2.01
N GLN A 334 15.71 -15.76 1.27
CA GLN A 334 15.31 -17.10 1.74
C GLN A 334 13.99 -17.12 2.52
N GLY A 335 13.08 -16.16 2.26
CA GLY A 335 11.81 -16.03 2.95
C GLY A 335 10.60 -16.49 2.10
N GLY A 336 10.84 -17.23 1.01
CA GLY A 336 9.77 -17.71 0.12
C GLY A 336 9.29 -16.67 -0.90
N GLN A 337 10.02 -15.55 -1.06
CA GLN A 337 9.71 -14.52 -2.06
C GLN A 337 9.69 -15.10 -3.47
N PHE A 338 8.78 -14.58 -4.32
CA PHE A 338 8.63 -15.03 -5.70
C PHE A 338 9.50 -14.17 -6.63
N GLN A 339 10.25 -14.79 -7.53
CA GLN A 339 10.99 -14.07 -8.56
C GLN A 339 10.00 -13.27 -9.44
N ALA A 340 10.23 -11.96 -9.59
CA ALA A 340 9.35 -11.10 -10.37
C ALA A 340 9.91 -10.78 -11.75
N TYR A 341 9.08 -10.99 -12.76
CA TYR A 341 9.32 -10.61 -14.15
C TYR A 341 8.23 -9.65 -14.66
N THR A 342 7.19 -9.44 -13.85
CA THR A 342 6.10 -8.49 -14.02
C THR A 342 6.04 -7.57 -12.82
N PHE A 343 5.34 -6.44 -12.94
CA PHE A 343 5.19 -5.52 -11.82
C PHE A 343 4.11 -6.01 -10.84
N THR A 344 2.96 -6.43 -11.35
CA THR A 344 1.83 -6.89 -10.55
C THR A 344 2.09 -8.29 -9.97
N PRO A 345 1.94 -8.47 -8.62
CA PRO A 345 2.08 -9.78 -7.99
C PRO A 345 0.99 -10.76 -8.38
N GLY A 346 1.33 -12.05 -8.46
CA GLY A 346 0.34 -13.11 -8.68
C GLY A 346 -0.65 -13.34 -7.53
N ALA A 347 -0.44 -12.69 -6.38
CA ALA A 347 -1.38 -12.69 -5.27
C ALA A 347 -2.56 -11.73 -5.46
N THR A 348 -2.53 -10.89 -6.51
CA THR A 348 -3.58 -9.91 -6.82
C THR A 348 -4.87 -10.60 -7.24
N ALA A 349 -5.99 -10.20 -6.65
CA ALA A 349 -7.29 -10.81 -6.94
C ALA A 349 -7.67 -10.64 -8.43
N GLY A 350 -8.09 -11.72 -9.05
CA GLY A 350 -8.51 -11.73 -10.45
C GLY A 350 -7.41 -11.47 -11.48
N PHE A 351 -6.14 -11.39 -11.06
CA PHE A 351 -5.01 -11.18 -11.96
C PHE A 351 -4.26 -12.48 -12.26
N GLU A 352 -4.07 -12.78 -13.55
CA GLU A 352 -3.22 -13.86 -14.02
C GLU A 352 -1.90 -13.27 -14.54
N VAL A 353 -0.78 -13.66 -13.92
CA VAL A 353 0.55 -13.19 -14.33
C VAL A 353 0.80 -13.57 -15.79
N PRO A 354 0.94 -12.61 -16.70
CA PRO A 354 1.14 -12.91 -18.10
C PRO A 354 2.53 -13.47 -18.35
N SER A 355 2.64 -14.31 -19.38
CA SER A 355 3.95 -14.73 -19.89
C SER A 355 4.59 -13.56 -20.63
N VAL A 356 5.76 -13.11 -20.14
CA VAL A 356 6.61 -12.13 -20.81
C VAL A 356 7.87 -12.83 -21.37
N PRO A 357 8.37 -12.44 -22.58
CA PRO A 357 9.39 -13.22 -23.27
C PRO A 357 10.63 -13.52 -22.44
N TYR A 358 11.19 -12.54 -21.75
CA TYR A 358 12.42 -12.73 -20.99
C TYR A 358 12.25 -13.61 -19.73
N ALA A 359 11.03 -13.77 -19.23
CA ALA A 359 10.74 -14.67 -18.10
C ALA A 359 10.86 -16.14 -18.49
N THR A 360 10.65 -16.47 -19.78
CA THR A 360 10.72 -17.84 -20.29
C THR A 360 12.14 -18.29 -20.64
N MET A 361 13.09 -17.37 -20.71
CA MET A 361 14.51 -17.63 -20.98
C MET A 361 15.18 -18.23 -19.74
N THR A 362 16.19 -19.07 -19.95
CA THR A 362 17.13 -19.46 -18.90
C THR A 362 17.99 -18.25 -18.48
N GLN A 363 18.63 -18.29 -17.32
CA GLN A 363 19.51 -17.19 -16.92
C GLN A 363 20.71 -17.05 -17.86
N GLU A 364 21.25 -18.16 -18.41
CA GLU A 364 22.35 -18.14 -19.38
C GLU A 364 21.94 -17.42 -20.69
N GLU A 365 20.71 -17.67 -21.17
CA GLU A 365 20.18 -16.98 -22.36
C GLU A 365 19.96 -15.50 -22.09
N ARG A 366 19.43 -15.14 -20.91
CA ARG A 366 19.29 -13.72 -20.49
C ARG A 366 20.66 -13.03 -20.39
N ASP A 367 21.65 -13.68 -19.80
CA ASP A 367 23.01 -13.13 -19.66
C ASP A 367 23.65 -12.86 -21.03
N ALA A 368 23.48 -13.79 -21.98
CA ALA A 368 23.97 -13.61 -23.34
C ALA A 368 23.28 -12.44 -24.06
N ALA A 369 21.94 -12.37 -23.97
CA ALA A 369 21.16 -11.26 -24.52
C ALA A 369 21.52 -9.91 -23.87
N ALA A 370 21.77 -9.89 -22.56
CA ALA A 370 22.15 -8.69 -21.84
C ALA A 370 23.51 -8.12 -22.34
N VAL A 371 24.49 -8.99 -22.60
CA VAL A 371 25.78 -8.57 -23.15
C VAL A 371 25.61 -7.99 -24.55
N GLU A 372 24.81 -8.62 -25.41
CA GLU A 372 24.54 -8.16 -26.78
C GLU A 372 23.83 -6.81 -26.78
N LEU A 373 22.73 -6.66 -26.02
CA LEU A 373 21.97 -5.42 -25.90
C LEU A 373 22.82 -4.25 -25.41
N LEU A 374 23.68 -4.49 -24.40
CA LEU A 374 24.52 -3.44 -23.85
C LEU A 374 25.62 -3.03 -24.86
N ALA A 375 26.18 -3.99 -25.61
CA ALA A 375 27.15 -3.72 -26.65
C ALA A 375 26.53 -2.94 -27.83
N GLU A 376 25.31 -3.30 -28.26
CA GLU A 376 24.56 -2.57 -29.31
C GLU A 376 24.23 -1.14 -28.89
N ALA A 377 24.03 -0.90 -27.58
CA ALA A 377 23.84 0.44 -27.02
C ALA A 377 25.16 1.23 -26.89
N GLY A 378 26.31 0.63 -27.26
CA GLY A 378 27.62 1.28 -27.27
C GLY A 378 28.38 1.21 -25.95
N TYR A 379 27.98 0.37 -25.01
CA TYR A 379 28.65 0.17 -23.73
C TYR A 379 29.38 -1.17 -23.68
N GLY A 380 30.51 -1.21 -22.95
CA GLY A 380 31.37 -2.40 -22.81
C GLY A 380 32.73 -2.05 -22.24
N ALA A 381 33.74 -2.88 -22.49
CA ALA A 381 35.07 -2.70 -21.90
C ALA A 381 35.75 -1.35 -22.24
N GLU A 382 35.56 -0.85 -23.46
CA GLU A 382 36.14 0.43 -23.92
C GLU A 382 35.31 1.66 -23.49
N ASN A 383 34.03 1.46 -23.19
CA ASN A 383 33.09 2.49 -22.73
C ASN A 383 32.22 1.92 -21.60
N PRO A 384 32.76 1.77 -20.38
CA PRO A 384 32.04 1.13 -19.28
C PRO A 384 30.90 2.01 -18.75
N LEU A 385 29.72 1.41 -18.60
CA LEU A 385 28.59 2.08 -17.96
C LEU A 385 28.81 2.20 -16.44
N THR A 386 28.59 3.41 -15.92
CA THR A 386 28.62 3.67 -14.48
C THR A 386 27.44 4.55 -14.10
N PHE A 387 26.76 4.22 -12.99
CA PHE A 387 25.64 5.00 -12.46
C PHE A 387 25.51 4.84 -10.95
N ASP A 388 24.78 5.78 -10.33
CA ASP A 388 24.43 5.75 -8.92
C ASP A 388 23.17 4.91 -8.68
N MET A 389 23.21 4.05 -7.66
CA MET A 389 22.12 3.17 -7.25
C MET A 389 21.71 3.50 -5.81
N LEU A 390 20.52 4.08 -5.67
CA LEU A 390 20.00 4.59 -4.40
C LEU A 390 19.03 3.59 -3.75
N TYR A 391 19.11 3.43 -2.41
CA TYR A 391 18.17 2.67 -1.60
C TYR A 391 18.00 3.33 -0.22
N ASN A 392 16.85 3.11 0.46
CA ASN A 392 16.68 3.52 1.85
C ASN A 392 17.46 2.61 2.80
N THR A 393 17.95 3.17 3.90
CA THR A 393 18.83 2.47 4.85
C THR A 393 18.15 1.24 5.44
N SER A 394 18.67 0.07 5.10
CA SER A 394 18.24 -1.24 5.59
C SER A 394 19.32 -2.26 5.27
N GLU A 395 19.63 -3.17 6.18
CA GLU A 395 20.57 -4.26 5.93
C GLU A 395 20.06 -5.23 4.85
N GLY A 396 18.74 -5.45 4.76
CA GLY A 396 18.13 -6.24 3.69
C GLY A 396 18.33 -5.59 2.32
N HIS A 397 18.02 -4.30 2.19
CA HIS A 397 18.19 -3.56 0.92
C HIS A 397 19.65 -3.46 0.51
N LYS A 398 20.56 -3.26 1.46
CA LYS A 398 22.01 -3.26 1.23
C LYS A 398 22.50 -4.60 0.67
N LYS A 399 22.07 -5.73 1.24
CA LYS A 399 22.44 -7.07 0.72
C LYS A 399 21.98 -7.27 -0.71
N ILE A 400 20.74 -6.86 -1.03
CA ILE A 400 20.20 -6.93 -2.40
C ILE A 400 21.01 -6.04 -3.35
N ALA A 401 21.24 -4.76 -2.98
CA ALA A 401 22.00 -3.82 -3.79
C ALA A 401 23.42 -4.32 -4.09
N ILE A 402 24.10 -4.89 -3.09
CA ILE A 402 25.42 -5.52 -3.25
C ILE A 402 25.33 -6.69 -4.23
N ALA A 403 24.36 -7.59 -4.09
CA ALA A 403 24.20 -8.74 -4.97
C ALA A 403 23.98 -8.31 -6.43
N MET A 404 23.08 -7.34 -6.66
CA MET A 404 22.77 -6.79 -7.99
C MET A 404 24.02 -6.13 -8.61
N SER A 405 24.69 -5.25 -7.86
CA SER A 405 25.90 -4.56 -8.36
C SER A 405 27.02 -5.54 -8.73
N GLN A 406 27.19 -6.62 -7.97
CA GLN A 406 28.18 -7.66 -8.28
C GLN A 406 27.80 -8.48 -9.54
N MET A 407 26.52 -8.82 -9.73
CA MET A 407 26.05 -9.49 -10.95
C MET A 407 26.31 -8.61 -12.18
N TRP A 408 25.99 -7.34 -12.17
CA TRP A 408 26.28 -6.40 -13.26
C TRP A 408 27.79 -6.23 -13.51
N LYS A 409 28.57 -6.15 -12.44
CA LYS A 409 30.03 -6.04 -12.58
C LYS A 409 30.63 -7.26 -13.23
N GLN A 410 30.22 -8.45 -12.83
CA GLN A 410 30.76 -9.72 -13.30
C GLN A 410 30.32 -10.06 -14.75
N LYS A 411 29.03 -9.82 -15.06
CA LYS A 411 28.44 -10.23 -16.34
C LYS A 411 28.58 -9.17 -17.43
N LEU A 412 28.49 -7.88 -17.07
CA LEU A 412 28.43 -6.77 -18.02
C LEU A 412 29.60 -5.78 -17.91
N GLY A 413 30.42 -5.86 -16.86
CA GLY A 413 31.45 -4.86 -16.59
C GLY A 413 30.92 -3.52 -16.09
N VAL A 414 29.60 -3.43 -15.78
CA VAL A 414 28.91 -2.24 -15.31
C VAL A 414 29.26 -1.95 -13.85
N THR A 415 29.38 -0.68 -13.48
CA THR A 415 29.64 -0.24 -12.12
C THR A 415 28.43 0.52 -11.58
N ALA A 416 27.69 -0.07 -10.64
CA ALA A 416 26.69 0.62 -9.85
C ALA A 416 27.33 1.11 -8.55
N VAL A 417 27.29 2.43 -8.31
CA VAL A 417 27.80 3.08 -7.10
C VAL A 417 26.66 3.12 -6.09
N LEU A 418 26.83 2.41 -4.98
CA LEU A 418 25.76 2.25 -3.98
C LEU A 418 25.68 3.45 -3.04
N ALA A 419 24.50 4.01 -2.86
CA ALA A 419 24.21 5.06 -1.90
C ALA A 419 22.92 4.71 -1.12
N ASN A 420 22.87 5.10 0.16
CA ASN A 420 21.66 4.94 0.98
C ASN A 420 21.34 6.22 1.75
N MET A 421 20.05 6.40 2.03
CA MET A 421 19.52 7.54 2.77
C MET A 421 18.51 7.06 3.82
N GLU A 422 18.28 7.89 4.84
CA GLU A 422 17.17 7.73 5.77
C GLU A 422 15.84 7.80 5.01
N TRP A 423 14.79 7.16 5.54
CA TRP A 423 13.54 6.89 4.83
C TRP A 423 12.86 8.16 4.28
N LYS A 424 12.61 9.17 5.12
CA LYS A 424 11.94 10.42 4.68
C LYS A 424 12.74 11.17 3.61
N THR A 425 14.06 11.29 3.83
CA THR A 425 14.97 11.89 2.83
C THR A 425 14.97 11.09 1.53
N PHE A 426 14.90 9.76 1.61
CA PHE A 426 14.82 8.89 0.44
C PHE A 426 13.54 9.11 -0.37
N LEU A 427 12.39 9.21 0.29
CA LEU A 427 11.10 9.50 -0.37
C LEU A 427 11.14 10.84 -1.09
N GLU A 428 11.61 11.90 -0.41
CA GLU A 428 11.74 13.24 -0.99
C GLU A 428 12.71 13.25 -2.19
N THR A 429 13.89 12.63 -2.06
CA THR A 429 14.90 12.53 -3.13
C THR A 429 14.33 11.83 -4.35
N ARG A 430 13.59 10.73 -4.15
CA ARG A 430 12.97 9.96 -5.23
C ARG A 430 11.82 10.75 -5.89
N GLY A 431 10.92 11.34 -5.12
CA GLY A 431 9.81 12.16 -5.61
C GLY A 431 10.28 13.40 -6.41
N ASN A 432 11.44 13.97 -6.06
CA ASN A 432 12.07 15.09 -6.79
C ASN A 432 12.92 14.65 -7.99
N GLN A 433 12.99 13.35 -8.31
CA GLN A 433 13.81 12.77 -9.38
C GLN A 433 15.32 13.04 -9.24
N ASP A 434 15.82 13.21 -8.00
CA ASP A 434 17.25 13.42 -7.71
C ASP A 434 18.02 12.10 -7.56
N PHE A 435 17.79 11.16 -8.43
CA PHE A 435 18.42 9.83 -8.48
C PHE A 435 18.74 9.40 -9.91
N GLN A 436 19.53 8.34 -10.06
CA GLN A 436 19.75 7.69 -11.35
C GLN A 436 18.99 6.37 -11.46
N LEU A 437 19.26 5.42 -10.55
CA LEU A 437 18.51 4.20 -10.35
C LEU A 437 18.12 4.12 -8.88
N ALA A 438 16.85 4.04 -8.55
CA ALA A 438 16.39 4.01 -7.16
C ALA A 438 15.59 2.75 -6.84
N ARG A 439 15.78 2.23 -5.64
CA ARG A 439 14.95 1.16 -5.09
C ARG A 439 13.50 1.63 -5.00
N GLY A 440 12.57 0.77 -5.35
CA GLY A 440 11.14 0.94 -5.13
C GLY A 440 10.54 -0.29 -4.47
N ALA A 441 9.43 -0.08 -3.79
CA ALA A 441 8.49 -1.11 -3.42
C ALA A 441 7.10 -0.50 -3.47
N TRP A 442 6.14 -1.29 -3.88
CA TRP A 442 4.74 -0.93 -3.81
C TRP A 442 3.94 -2.06 -3.20
N CYS A 443 3.14 -1.73 -2.21
CA CYS A 443 2.12 -2.62 -1.66
C CYS A 443 0.76 -2.10 -2.14
N GLY A 444 -0.11 -3.00 -2.60
CA GLY A 444 -1.39 -2.61 -3.16
C GLY A 444 -2.25 -1.87 -2.14
N ASP A 445 -2.82 -0.73 -2.54
CA ASP A 445 -3.75 0.05 -1.71
C ASP A 445 -5.14 -0.60 -1.66
N TYR A 446 -5.40 -1.49 -2.59
CA TYR A 446 -6.58 -2.36 -2.70
C TYR A 446 -6.24 -3.57 -3.56
N ASN A 447 -6.96 -4.67 -3.37
CA ASN A 447 -6.64 -5.94 -4.03
C ASN A 447 -7.20 -6.02 -5.46
N GLU A 448 -6.59 -5.25 -6.38
CA GLU A 448 -6.89 -5.20 -7.81
C GLU A 448 -5.65 -4.74 -8.58
N ALA A 449 -5.45 -5.17 -9.86
CA ALA A 449 -4.20 -4.95 -10.59
C ALA A 449 -3.88 -3.48 -10.89
N SER A 450 -4.88 -2.62 -11.02
CA SER A 450 -4.67 -1.19 -11.29
C SER A 450 -3.86 -0.49 -10.21
N THR A 451 -3.90 -0.96 -8.94
CA THR A 451 -3.09 -0.40 -7.85
C THR A 451 -1.59 -0.42 -8.13
N PHE A 452 -1.12 -1.35 -8.98
CA PHE A 452 0.27 -1.42 -9.45
C PHE A 452 0.46 -0.69 -10.78
N LEU A 453 -0.39 -0.98 -11.77
CA LEU A 453 -0.17 -0.55 -13.15
C LEU A 453 -0.44 0.94 -13.36
N ASP A 454 -1.36 1.54 -12.61
CA ASP A 454 -1.59 3.00 -12.65
C ASP A 454 -0.37 3.81 -12.18
N LEU A 455 0.53 3.24 -11.35
CA LEU A 455 1.76 3.92 -10.94
C LEU A 455 2.71 4.24 -12.11
N LEU A 456 2.60 3.50 -13.20
CA LEU A 456 3.45 3.66 -14.38
C LEU A 456 2.73 4.34 -15.55
N THR A 457 1.55 4.91 -15.31
CA THR A 457 0.92 5.84 -16.26
C THR A 457 1.60 7.20 -16.22
N SER A 458 1.56 7.94 -17.33
CA SER A 458 2.22 9.26 -17.45
C SER A 458 1.65 10.30 -16.49
N GLN A 459 0.39 10.13 -16.05
CA GLN A 459 -0.31 11.05 -15.15
C GLN A 459 -0.13 10.72 -13.68
N SER A 460 0.44 9.54 -13.33
CA SER A 460 0.59 9.13 -11.95
C SER A 460 1.56 10.02 -11.17
N GLY A 461 1.14 10.52 -10.02
CA GLY A 461 1.98 11.27 -9.09
C GLY A 461 3.14 10.43 -8.52
N TYR A 462 2.98 9.11 -8.48
CA TYR A 462 4.01 8.15 -8.02
C TYR A 462 4.89 7.56 -9.14
N ASN A 463 4.74 8.04 -10.37
CA ASN A 463 5.65 7.71 -11.47
C ASN A 463 6.96 8.49 -11.31
N ASP A 464 7.74 8.15 -10.28
CA ASP A 464 9.00 8.83 -9.95
C ASP A 464 10.02 8.76 -11.08
N GLY A 465 10.00 7.66 -11.86
CA GLY A 465 10.85 7.45 -13.02
C GLY A 465 10.46 8.26 -14.26
N LYS A 466 9.28 8.90 -14.26
CA LYS A 466 8.73 9.67 -15.40
C LYS A 466 8.63 8.87 -16.69
N PHE A 467 8.31 7.58 -16.58
CA PHE A 467 7.94 6.78 -17.74
C PHE A 467 6.68 7.33 -18.40
N ALA A 468 6.64 7.36 -19.73
CA ALA A 468 5.47 7.79 -20.49
C ALA A 468 5.27 6.87 -21.71
N ASN A 469 4.04 6.35 -21.84
CA ASN A 469 3.65 5.53 -22.99
C ASN A 469 2.16 5.68 -23.23
N ASP A 470 1.79 6.25 -24.39
CA ASP A 470 0.41 6.54 -24.75
C ASP A 470 -0.49 5.28 -24.80
N GLU A 471 0.08 4.11 -25.15
CA GLU A 471 -0.67 2.84 -25.18
C GLU A 471 -0.99 2.36 -23.76
N VAL A 472 -0.04 2.49 -22.82
CA VAL A 472 -0.28 2.19 -21.41
C VAL A 472 -1.37 3.08 -20.84
N ASP A 473 -1.27 4.38 -21.06
CA ASP A 473 -2.27 5.36 -20.58
C ASP A 473 -3.66 5.06 -21.13
N ALA A 474 -3.77 4.75 -22.43
CA ALA A 474 -5.05 4.42 -23.07
C ALA A 474 -5.65 3.11 -22.51
N LEU A 475 -4.83 2.05 -22.35
CA LEU A 475 -5.27 0.77 -21.81
C LEU A 475 -5.72 0.88 -20.36
N MET A 476 -5.00 1.63 -19.52
CA MET A 476 -5.36 1.82 -18.12
C MET A 476 -6.63 2.67 -17.97
N ASN A 477 -6.81 3.71 -18.79
CA ASN A 477 -8.05 4.48 -18.81
C ASN A 477 -9.27 3.66 -19.27
N GLU A 478 -9.09 2.77 -20.26
CA GLU A 478 -10.14 1.85 -20.68
C GLU A 478 -10.47 0.82 -19.57
N ALA A 479 -9.45 0.26 -18.91
CA ALA A 479 -9.60 -0.75 -17.87
C ALA A 479 -10.53 -0.31 -16.72
N LYS A 480 -10.49 0.97 -16.34
CA LYS A 480 -11.35 1.54 -15.27
C LYS A 480 -12.84 1.31 -15.49
N THR A 481 -13.27 1.23 -16.75
CA THR A 481 -14.69 1.11 -17.11
C THR A 481 -15.14 -0.34 -17.37
N LEU A 482 -14.20 -1.28 -17.40
CA LEU A 482 -14.47 -2.69 -17.72
C LEU A 482 -14.80 -3.51 -16.46
N THR A 483 -15.73 -4.44 -16.60
CA THR A 483 -15.97 -5.45 -15.54
C THR A 483 -14.85 -6.49 -15.48
N ASP A 484 -14.17 -6.71 -16.61
CA ASP A 484 -13.02 -7.59 -16.75
C ASP A 484 -11.97 -6.87 -17.60
N ALA A 485 -10.92 -6.42 -16.96
CA ALA A 485 -9.81 -5.69 -17.55
C ALA A 485 -8.56 -6.59 -17.79
N THR A 486 -8.67 -7.91 -17.64
CA THR A 486 -7.54 -8.86 -17.73
C THR A 486 -6.73 -8.68 -19.02
N ALA A 487 -7.38 -8.46 -20.16
CA ALA A 487 -6.69 -8.26 -21.44
C ALA A 487 -5.86 -6.97 -21.47
N ASN A 488 -6.39 -5.88 -20.88
CA ASN A 488 -5.69 -4.60 -20.78
C ASN A 488 -4.47 -4.73 -19.87
N TYR A 489 -4.63 -5.30 -18.67
CA TYR A 489 -3.53 -5.49 -17.73
C TYR A 489 -2.44 -6.41 -18.28
N THR A 490 -2.82 -7.52 -18.96
CA THR A 490 -1.89 -8.39 -19.67
C THR A 490 -1.06 -7.62 -20.69
N ARG A 491 -1.71 -6.76 -21.49
CA ARG A 491 -1.02 -5.96 -22.50
C ARG A 491 -0.10 -4.90 -21.89
N VAL A 492 -0.54 -4.25 -20.82
CA VAL A 492 0.30 -3.27 -20.08
C VAL A 492 1.56 -3.95 -19.55
N GLU A 493 1.45 -5.10 -18.86
CA GLU A 493 2.62 -5.84 -18.36
C GLU A 493 3.58 -6.26 -19.49
N GLN A 494 3.07 -6.60 -20.67
CA GLN A 494 3.91 -6.89 -21.85
C GLN A 494 4.68 -5.64 -22.31
N ILE A 495 4.01 -4.46 -22.37
CA ILE A 495 4.67 -3.20 -22.72
C ILE A 495 5.73 -2.85 -21.66
N LEU A 496 5.42 -3.01 -20.37
CA LEU A 496 6.39 -2.77 -19.30
C LEU A 496 7.59 -3.71 -19.37
N ALA A 497 7.39 -4.95 -19.79
CA ALA A 497 8.49 -5.89 -20.02
C ALA A 497 9.36 -5.51 -21.23
N ASP A 498 8.76 -4.96 -22.29
CA ASP A 498 9.46 -4.51 -23.49
C ASP A 498 10.19 -3.18 -23.27
N GLU A 499 9.54 -2.21 -22.62
CA GLU A 499 10.09 -0.87 -22.37
C GLU A 499 11.00 -0.80 -21.13
N MET A 500 10.85 -1.73 -20.20
CA MET A 500 11.64 -1.88 -18.96
C MET A 500 11.82 -0.55 -18.18
N PRO A 501 10.73 0.18 -17.83
CA PRO A 501 10.87 1.40 -17.03
C PRO A 501 11.31 1.12 -15.60
N ILE A 502 11.08 -0.09 -15.14
CA ILE A 502 11.48 -0.62 -13.84
C ILE A 502 12.17 -1.97 -14.02
N ILE A 503 12.95 -2.38 -13.03
CA ILE A 503 13.46 -3.75 -12.90
C ILE A 503 12.65 -4.46 -11.81
N PRO A 504 11.64 -5.27 -12.14
CA PRO A 504 11.00 -6.13 -11.14
C PRO A 504 12.02 -7.14 -10.60
N VAL A 505 12.12 -7.27 -9.28
CA VAL A 505 13.12 -8.15 -8.64
C VAL A 505 12.43 -9.35 -8.00
N TYR A 506 11.47 -9.09 -7.09
CA TYR A 506 10.67 -10.14 -6.48
C TYR A 506 9.30 -9.60 -6.01
N HIS A 507 8.32 -10.50 -5.91
CA HIS A 507 7.09 -10.24 -5.20
C HIS A 507 7.24 -10.71 -3.75
N TYR A 508 6.74 -9.90 -2.82
CA TYR A 508 6.96 -10.11 -1.41
C TYR A 508 6.20 -11.32 -0.84
N THR A 509 6.80 -11.88 0.18
CA THR A 509 6.10 -12.59 1.24
C THR A 509 6.16 -11.76 2.52
N ALA A 510 5.15 -11.85 3.36
CA ALA A 510 5.21 -11.37 4.72
C ALA A 510 6.07 -12.37 5.53
N VAL A 511 7.25 -11.95 5.99
CA VAL A 511 8.23 -12.82 6.67
C VAL A 511 8.57 -12.23 8.03
N PHE A 512 7.97 -12.77 9.09
CA PHE A 512 8.14 -12.21 10.42
C PHE A 512 7.98 -13.27 11.54
N MET A 513 8.52 -12.94 12.70
CA MET A 513 8.22 -13.63 13.94
C MET A 513 6.96 -13.03 14.56
N LEU A 514 6.05 -13.88 15.00
CA LEU A 514 4.86 -13.50 15.75
C LEU A 514 4.75 -14.39 16.98
N SER A 515 4.72 -13.79 18.16
CA SER A 515 4.53 -14.53 19.41
C SER A 515 3.23 -15.32 19.38
N GLU A 516 3.25 -16.59 19.79
CA GLU A 516 2.05 -17.44 19.91
C GLU A 516 0.95 -16.83 20.79
N ARG A 517 1.30 -15.87 21.65
CA ARG A 517 0.37 -15.14 22.50
C ARG A 517 -0.56 -14.23 21.68
N VAL A 518 -0.10 -13.71 20.53
CA VAL A 518 -0.90 -12.84 19.64
C VAL A 518 -1.86 -13.71 18.86
N LYS A 519 -3.13 -13.41 18.97
CA LYS A 519 -4.20 -14.13 18.28
C LYS A 519 -4.90 -13.26 17.25
N ASN A 520 -5.56 -13.91 16.29
CA ASN A 520 -6.33 -13.30 15.19
C ASN A 520 -5.49 -12.51 14.18
N TRP A 521 -4.19 -12.78 14.06
CA TRP A 521 -3.39 -12.15 12.99
C TRP A 521 -3.94 -12.54 11.60
N PRO A 522 -4.17 -11.59 10.67
CA PRO A 522 -4.83 -11.85 9.38
C PRO A 522 -3.87 -12.46 8.35
N VAL A 523 -3.53 -13.74 8.50
CA VAL A 523 -2.58 -14.45 7.61
C VAL A 523 -3.10 -14.64 6.17
N GLU A 524 -4.42 -14.65 5.96
CA GLU A 524 -5.05 -14.83 4.65
C GLU A 524 -5.20 -13.50 3.88
N ASN A 525 -5.12 -12.36 4.56
CA ASN A 525 -5.18 -11.05 3.93
C ASN A 525 -3.85 -10.71 3.25
N VAL A 526 -3.78 -10.84 1.93
CA VAL A 526 -2.55 -10.58 1.15
C VAL A 526 -2.10 -9.11 1.17
N GLU A 527 -3.01 -8.16 1.42
CA GLU A 527 -2.67 -6.75 1.62
C GLU A 527 -1.96 -6.53 2.96
N GLN A 528 -2.16 -7.48 3.91
CA GLN A 528 -1.66 -7.37 5.29
C GLN A 528 -2.15 -6.10 6.00
N ASN A 529 -3.35 -5.65 5.66
CA ASN A 529 -4.06 -4.65 6.43
C ASN A 529 -4.57 -5.32 7.71
N TRP A 530 -3.97 -4.97 8.83
CA TRP A 530 -4.34 -5.49 10.14
C TRP A 530 -4.82 -4.33 11.04
N TYR A 531 -5.68 -4.68 11.98
CA TYR A 531 -6.25 -3.72 12.92
C TYR A 531 -6.03 -4.25 14.34
N SER A 532 -5.41 -3.45 15.20
CA SER A 532 -5.14 -3.86 16.60
C SER A 532 -6.43 -4.21 17.35
N ARG A 533 -7.57 -3.61 16.98
CA ARG A 533 -8.88 -3.90 17.58
C ARG A 533 -9.34 -5.35 17.41
N ASP A 534 -8.81 -6.06 16.40
CA ASP A 534 -9.19 -7.43 16.07
C ASP A 534 -8.29 -8.46 16.78
N LEU A 535 -7.19 -8.00 17.40
CA LEU A 535 -6.21 -8.84 18.06
C LEU A 535 -6.46 -8.95 19.57
N TYR A 536 -5.91 -9.99 20.19
CA TYR A 536 -5.79 -10.11 21.64
C TYR A 536 -4.54 -10.89 22.04
N ILE A 537 -4.13 -10.74 23.31
CA ILE A 537 -3.00 -11.50 23.91
C ILE A 537 -3.58 -12.61 24.78
N ALA A 538 -3.26 -13.86 24.45
CA ALA A 538 -3.56 -15.04 25.27
C ALA A 538 -2.42 -15.35 26.24
N GLU A 539 -2.74 -16.12 27.36
CA GLU A 539 -1.74 -16.63 28.32
C GLU A 539 -0.81 -17.66 27.70
#